data_5e7a39b81a354bc341993af0d51370f7
#
_entry.id   5e7a39b81a354bc341993af0d51370f7
#
_cell.length_a   1.000
_cell.length_b   1.000
_cell.length_c   1.000
_cell.angle_alpha   90.00
_cell.angle_beta   90.00
_cell.angle_gamma   90.00
#
_symmetry.space_group_name_H-M   'P 1'
#
loop_
_entity.id
_entity.type
_entity.pdbx_description
1 polymer ?
#
loop_
_entity_poly.entity_id
_entity_poly.type
_entity_poly.pdbx_seq_one_letter_code
_entity_poly.pdbx_strand_id
1 'polypeptide(L)'
;ANFIPRLASGEDIWCQLFSEPAGGSDLAALRTKAEKDGDDWIINGQKIWTSGAHYSDFGILVVRTDPTVPKHKGLSYFYLDMKSPGVEIKPIRQISGESNFNEVYFTDVRIPDSQRLGDVGQGWQVSLTTLMNERASIGAGGGGTKFSSVKALAKTVMIDGKPAIEDSHVRAKLASWYVQEAGLKYTSYRTLSALSRGAVPGPENSIGKLVGAVKSQDMASFAMDLLEQEGVVRDREKDAAFAALFQDTYMAIPGLRIAGGTDEIMANIIAERVLGLPQEPRMDKGIPFTEVPTGS
;
A
#
# COMPACT_ATOMS: atom_id res chain seq x y z
N ALA A 1 12.34 -13.53 18.90
CA ALA A 1 13.62 -12.80 19.11
C ALA A 1 14.63 -13.06 17.99
N ASN A 2 14.63 -14.24 17.37
CA ASN A 2 15.68 -14.63 16.40
C ASN A 2 15.50 -14.00 15.00
N PHE A 3 14.30 -13.57 14.61
CA PHE A 3 14.02 -13.01 13.28
C PHE A 3 14.35 -11.53 13.14
N ILE A 4 14.23 -10.74 14.23
CA ILE A 4 14.39 -9.27 14.16
C ILE A 4 15.77 -8.84 13.65
N PRO A 5 16.91 -9.42 14.11
CA PRO A 5 18.23 -9.06 13.58
C PRO A 5 18.35 -9.32 12.08
N ARG A 6 17.89 -10.49 11.61
CA ARG A 6 17.98 -10.90 10.20
C ARG A 6 17.05 -10.07 9.30
N LEU A 7 15.85 -9.73 9.80
CA LEU A 7 14.95 -8.79 9.13
C LEU A 7 15.60 -7.39 9.02
N ALA A 8 16.20 -6.90 10.10
CA ALA A 8 16.82 -5.58 10.13
C ALA A 8 18.09 -5.49 9.28
N SER A 9 18.85 -6.59 9.14
CA SER A 9 20.03 -6.67 8.25
C SER A 9 19.66 -6.89 6.78
N GLY A 10 18.41 -7.29 6.48
CA GLY A 10 18.00 -7.68 5.14
C GLY A 10 18.45 -9.08 4.72
N GLU A 11 18.90 -9.91 5.67
CA GLU A 11 19.20 -11.32 5.42
C GLU A 11 17.94 -12.13 5.14
N ASP A 12 16.83 -11.84 5.85
CA ASP A 12 15.53 -12.41 5.62
C ASP A 12 14.60 -11.36 4.98
N ILE A 13 14.03 -11.67 3.84
CA ILE A 13 13.04 -10.83 3.17
C ILE A 13 11.65 -11.29 3.57
N TRP A 14 10.80 -10.33 3.93
CA TRP A 14 9.45 -10.59 4.41
C TRP A 14 8.41 -9.93 3.52
N CYS A 15 7.30 -10.63 3.25
CA CYS A 15 6.14 -10.09 2.55
C CYS A 15 4.90 -10.02 3.46
N GLN A 16 3.90 -9.25 2.99
CA GLN A 16 2.65 -9.02 3.70
C GLN A 16 1.49 -9.70 2.98
N LEU A 17 0.90 -10.73 3.60
CA LEU A 17 -0.15 -11.58 3.06
C LEU A 17 -1.51 -11.15 3.63
N PHE A 18 -2.05 -10.03 3.16
CA PHE A 18 -3.25 -9.40 3.70
C PHE A 18 -4.43 -9.46 2.75
N SER A 19 -4.36 -8.71 1.65
CA SER A 19 -5.46 -8.56 0.69
C SER A 19 -5.86 -9.88 0.04
N GLU A 20 -7.15 -10.01 -0.25
CA GLU A 20 -7.75 -11.15 -0.98
C GLU A 20 -8.50 -10.64 -2.20
N PRO A 21 -8.79 -11.47 -3.21
CA PRO A 21 -9.57 -11.05 -4.38
C PRO A 21 -10.91 -10.40 -4.03
N ALA A 22 -11.55 -10.84 -2.94
CA ALA A 22 -12.82 -10.29 -2.45
C ALA A 22 -12.69 -9.21 -1.37
N GLY A 23 -11.47 -8.88 -0.90
CA GLY A 23 -11.29 -8.00 0.25
C GLY A 23 -9.93 -7.30 0.32
N GLY A 24 -9.87 -6.05 -0.17
CA GLY A 24 -8.73 -5.16 0.00
C GLY A 24 -9.07 -4.05 0.99
N SER A 25 -9.94 -3.11 0.63
CA SER A 25 -10.38 -2.01 1.50
C SER A 25 -11.11 -2.50 2.75
N ASP A 26 -11.97 -3.50 2.62
CA ASP A 26 -12.55 -4.23 3.75
C ASP A 26 -11.71 -5.46 4.10
N LEU A 27 -10.49 -5.20 4.59
CA LEU A 27 -9.56 -6.27 4.96
C LEU A 27 -10.17 -7.23 6.01
N ALA A 28 -11.02 -6.73 6.90
CA ALA A 28 -11.65 -7.57 7.91
C ALA A 28 -12.65 -8.58 7.33
N ALA A 29 -13.04 -8.44 6.06
CA ALA A 29 -13.89 -9.41 5.36
C ALA A 29 -13.10 -10.56 4.70
N LEU A 30 -11.81 -10.69 4.97
CA LEU A 30 -10.96 -11.77 4.46
C LEU A 30 -11.54 -13.16 4.78
N ARG A 31 -11.30 -14.13 3.87
CA ARG A 31 -11.88 -15.48 3.87
C ARG A 31 -10.85 -16.60 3.99
N THR A 32 -9.57 -16.35 3.78
CA THR A 32 -8.51 -17.33 4.06
C THR A 32 -8.70 -17.83 5.48
N LYS A 33 -8.99 -19.13 5.62
CA LYS A 33 -9.32 -19.75 6.91
C LYS A 33 -8.12 -20.42 7.55
N ALA A 34 -8.14 -20.52 8.87
CA ALA A 34 -7.23 -21.31 9.66
C ALA A 34 -8.05 -22.19 10.62
N GLU A 35 -7.89 -23.49 10.52
CA GLU A 35 -8.56 -24.49 11.34
C GLU A 35 -7.53 -25.16 12.28
N LYS A 36 -7.86 -25.22 13.58
CA LYS A 36 -6.96 -25.79 14.59
C LYS A 36 -6.86 -27.32 14.42
N ASP A 37 -5.65 -27.86 14.40
CA ASP A 37 -5.37 -29.29 14.36
C ASP A 37 -4.23 -29.64 15.33
N GLY A 38 -4.55 -30.07 16.52
CA GLY A 38 -3.59 -30.27 17.62
C GLY A 38 -2.86 -28.98 17.98
N ASP A 39 -1.54 -28.97 17.88
CA ASP A 39 -0.71 -27.80 18.14
C ASP A 39 -0.46 -26.94 16.90
N ASP A 40 -1.04 -27.34 15.76
CA ASP A 40 -0.89 -26.64 14.48
C ASP A 40 -2.20 -25.99 14.04
N TRP A 41 -2.09 -25.19 12.98
CA TRP A 41 -3.18 -24.61 12.21
C TRP A 41 -3.06 -25.00 10.74
N ILE A 42 -4.20 -25.39 10.14
CA ILE A 42 -4.29 -25.72 8.72
C ILE A 42 -4.87 -24.53 8.00
N ILE A 43 -4.10 -23.98 7.06
CA ILE A 43 -4.44 -22.74 6.34
C ILE A 43 -4.90 -23.10 4.93
N ASN A 44 -6.08 -22.58 4.54
CA ASN A 44 -6.63 -22.70 3.20
C ASN A 44 -7.17 -21.36 2.72
N GLY A 45 -6.82 -20.96 1.49
CA GLY A 45 -7.30 -19.72 0.89
C GLY A 45 -6.35 -19.11 -0.11
N GLN A 46 -6.51 -17.82 -0.36
CA GLN A 46 -5.72 -17.07 -1.33
C GLN A 46 -5.47 -15.64 -0.86
N LYS A 47 -4.25 -15.16 -1.09
CA LYS A 47 -3.89 -13.76 -0.97
C LYS A 47 -3.51 -13.19 -2.33
N ILE A 48 -3.69 -11.89 -2.52
CA ILE A 48 -3.38 -11.21 -3.78
C ILE A 48 -2.67 -9.87 -3.52
N TRP A 49 -2.04 -9.34 -4.53
CA TRP A 49 -1.26 -8.10 -4.50
C TRP A 49 -0.09 -8.14 -3.52
N THR A 50 0.42 -9.33 -3.21
CA THR A 50 1.54 -9.52 -2.30
C THR A 50 2.84 -9.09 -2.97
N SER A 51 3.39 -7.96 -2.53
CA SER A 51 4.66 -7.43 -3.04
C SER A 51 5.80 -8.38 -2.71
N GLY A 52 6.56 -8.77 -3.74
CA GLY A 52 7.81 -9.51 -3.57
C GLY A 52 7.67 -10.94 -3.04
N ALA A 53 6.47 -11.53 -2.98
CA ALA A 53 6.28 -12.87 -2.42
C ALA A 53 7.19 -13.93 -3.07
N HIS A 54 7.48 -13.79 -4.38
CA HIS A 54 8.27 -14.76 -5.14
C HIS A 54 9.76 -14.81 -4.75
N TYR A 55 10.27 -13.84 -3.99
CA TYR A 55 11.63 -13.84 -3.45
C TYR A 55 11.68 -13.68 -1.92
N SER A 56 10.52 -13.62 -1.26
CA SER A 56 10.46 -13.53 0.20
C SER A 56 10.73 -14.86 0.87
N ASP A 57 11.44 -14.83 1.99
CA ASP A 57 11.69 -16.00 2.84
C ASP A 57 10.51 -16.27 3.77
N PHE A 58 9.93 -15.21 4.32
CA PHE A 58 8.81 -15.28 5.26
C PHE A 58 7.67 -14.35 4.86
N GLY A 59 6.46 -14.69 5.33
CA GLY A 59 5.28 -13.86 5.19
C GLY A 59 4.58 -13.61 6.52
N ILE A 60 4.06 -12.40 6.73
CA ILE A 60 3.12 -12.11 7.80
C ILE A 60 1.70 -12.26 7.24
N LEU A 61 0.90 -13.12 7.87
CA LEU A 61 -0.37 -13.61 7.35
C LEU A 61 -1.53 -13.34 8.32
N VAL A 62 -2.59 -12.69 7.84
CA VAL A 62 -3.84 -12.55 8.56
C VAL A 62 -4.89 -13.50 7.98
N VAL A 63 -5.57 -14.25 8.87
CA VAL A 63 -6.52 -15.29 8.50
C VAL A 63 -7.75 -15.28 9.41
N ARG A 64 -8.83 -15.91 8.97
CA ARG A 64 -10.03 -16.12 9.76
C ARG A 64 -9.96 -17.43 10.54
N THR A 65 -9.98 -17.32 11.87
CA THR A 65 -10.00 -18.48 12.78
C THR A 65 -11.41 -18.72 13.36
N ASP A 66 -12.27 -17.69 13.39
CA ASP A 66 -13.66 -17.84 13.86
C ASP A 66 -14.63 -17.01 13.01
N PRO A 67 -15.47 -17.63 12.18
CA PRO A 67 -16.48 -16.93 11.40
C PRO A 67 -17.79 -16.65 12.15
N THR A 68 -17.96 -17.18 13.38
CA THR A 68 -19.20 -17.06 14.16
C THR A 68 -19.29 -15.78 14.98
N VAL A 69 -18.20 -15.02 15.04
CA VAL A 69 -18.12 -13.73 15.72
C VAL A 69 -18.06 -12.57 14.72
N PRO A 70 -18.22 -11.30 15.15
CA PRO A 70 -18.06 -10.15 14.26
C PRO A 70 -16.72 -10.14 13.54
N LYS A 71 -16.72 -9.73 12.28
CA LYS A 71 -15.60 -9.91 11.33
C LYS A 71 -14.22 -9.52 11.85
N HIS A 72 -14.12 -8.47 12.67
CA HIS A 72 -12.85 -8.03 13.26
C HIS A 72 -12.38 -8.89 14.44
N LYS A 73 -13.28 -9.65 15.09
CA LYS A 73 -12.97 -10.47 16.27
C LYS A 73 -12.58 -11.89 15.94
N GLY A 74 -12.86 -12.32 14.71
CA GLY A 74 -12.58 -13.69 14.25
C GLY A 74 -11.28 -13.85 13.49
N LEU A 75 -10.35 -12.91 13.60
CA LEU A 75 -9.09 -12.91 12.87
C LEU A 75 -7.91 -13.25 13.79
N SER A 76 -6.97 -14.03 13.26
CA SER A 76 -5.68 -14.30 13.91
C SER A 76 -4.53 -13.98 12.95
N TYR A 77 -3.34 -13.80 13.52
CA TYR A 77 -2.18 -13.33 12.78
C TYR A 77 -1.02 -14.30 12.98
N PHE A 78 -0.39 -14.70 11.89
CA PHE A 78 0.71 -15.64 11.87
C PHE A 78 1.89 -15.11 11.07
N TYR A 79 3.05 -15.69 11.26
CA TYR A 79 4.11 -15.67 10.27
C TYR A 79 4.35 -17.10 9.76
N LEU A 80 4.81 -17.21 8.51
CA LEU A 80 5.11 -18.51 7.90
C LEU A 80 6.33 -18.41 7.00
N ASP A 81 7.01 -19.55 6.81
CA ASP A 81 8.01 -19.73 5.78
C ASP A 81 7.30 -19.81 4.41
N MET A 82 7.68 -18.96 3.47
CA MET A 82 7.08 -18.92 2.12
C MET A 82 7.38 -20.15 1.28
N LYS A 83 8.31 -21.01 1.73
CA LYS A 83 8.67 -22.29 1.11
C LYS A 83 7.93 -23.49 1.73
N SER A 84 6.99 -23.24 2.67
CA SER A 84 6.21 -24.30 3.31
C SER A 84 5.41 -25.11 2.28
N PRO A 85 5.28 -26.43 2.45
CA PRO A 85 4.42 -27.25 1.60
C PRO A 85 2.99 -26.70 1.54
N GLY A 86 2.41 -26.63 0.33
CA GLY A 86 1.07 -26.11 0.10
C GLY A 86 1.02 -24.58 -0.19
N VAL A 87 2.13 -23.87 -0.10
CA VAL A 87 2.23 -22.48 -0.56
C VAL A 87 2.59 -22.46 -2.05
N GLU A 88 1.73 -21.86 -2.87
CA GLU A 88 1.97 -21.65 -4.30
C GLU A 88 1.95 -20.15 -4.61
N ILE A 89 2.98 -19.64 -5.30
CA ILE A 89 3.14 -18.20 -5.60
C ILE A 89 3.06 -18.01 -7.11
N LYS A 90 2.16 -17.12 -7.56
CA LYS A 90 1.99 -16.77 -8.98
C LYS A 90 2.21 -15.27 -9.19
N PRO A 91 3.28 -14.88 -9.89
CA PRO A 91 3.52 -13.48 -10.22
C PRO A 91 2.42 -12.89 -11.11
N ILE A 92 2.00 -11.66 -10.81
CA ILE A 92 1.01 -10.91 -11.59
C ILE A 92 1.76 -9.97 -12.54
N ARG A 93 1.56 -10.14 -13.84
CA ARG A 93 2.14 -9.24 -14.84
C ARG A 93 1.40 -7.92 -14.85
N GLN A 94 2.12 -6.83 -14.60
CA GLN A 94 1.62 -5.46 -14.60
C GLN A 94 1.71 -4.83 -15.99
N ILE A 95 1.01 -3.70 -16.19
CA ILE A 95 1.05 -2.93 -17.44
C ILE A 95 2.47 -2.43 -17.75
N SER A 96 3.31 -2.21 -16.75
CA SER A 96 4.74 -1.87 -16.90
C SER A 96 5.57 -2.99 -17.51
N GLY A 97 5.05 -4.23 -17.58
CA GLY A 97 5.77 -5.44 -17.96
C GLY A 97 6.48 -6.13 -16.79
N GLU A 98 6.54 -5.51 -15.63
CA GLU A 98 7.09 -6.08 -14.39
C GLU A 98 6.08 -7.02 -13.71
N SER A 99 6.55 -7.79 -12.73
CA SER A 99 5.72 -8.72 -11.94
C SER A 99 6.09 -8.64 -10.46
N ASN A 100 5.98 -7.43 -9.89
CA ASN A 100 6.34 -7.15 -8.50
C ASN A 100 5.29 -7.64 -7.49
N PHE A 101 4.05 -7.86 -7.94
CA PHE A 101 2.95 -8.36 -7.12
C PHE A 101 2.65 -9.82 -7.45
N ASN A 102 2.09 -10.53 -6.47
CA ASN A 102 1.82 -11.95 -6.59
C ASN A 102 0.45 -12.31 -6.03
N GLU A 103 -0.15 -13.36 -6.60
CA GLU A 103 -1.14 -14.19 -5.94
C GLU A 103 -0.40 -15.24 -5.10
N VAL A 104 -0.90 -15.54 -3.92
CA VAL A 104 -0.36 -16.58 -3.05
C VAL A 104 -1.50 -17.49 -2.61
N TYR A 105 -1.41 -18.76 -2.97
CA TYR A 105 -2.40 -19.78 -2.66
C TYR A 105 -1.91 -20.64 -1.50
N PHE A 106 -2.85 -21.02 -0.63
CA PHE A 106 -2.61 -21.90 0.50
C PHE A 106 -3.52 -23.12 0.38
N THR A 107 -2.92 -24.31 0.29
CA THR A 107 -3.63 -25.58 0.25
C THR A 107 -3.09 -26.46 1.36
N ASP A 108 -3.89 -26.62 2.42
CA ASP A 108 -3.56 -27.39 3.62
C ASP A 108 -2.18 -27.04 4.22
N VAL A 109 -1.81 -25.74 4.19
CA VAL A 109 -0.54 -25.29 4.75
C VAL A 109 -0.58 -25.39 6.26
N ARG A 110 0.36 -26.15 6.83
CA ARG A 110 0.45 -26.40 8.26
C ARG A 110 1.39 -25.38 8.93
N ILE A 111 0.88 -24.65 9.92
CA ILE A 111 1.63 -23.63 10.69
C ILE A 111 1.53 -23.96 12.18
N PRO A 112 2.64 -24.13 12.91
CA PRO A 112 2.63 -24.30 14.36
C PRO A 112 2.00 -23.10 15.09
N ASP A 113 1.28 -23.35 16.20
CA ASP A 113 0.68 -22.28 17.01
C ASP A 113 1.74 -21.31 17.58
N SER A 114 2.97 -21.77 17.75
CA SER A 114 4.10 -20.92 18.15
C SER A 114 4.48 -19.83 17.16
N GLN A 115 4.00 -19.92 15.91
CA GLN A 115 4.15 -18.89 14.88
C GLN A 115 2.99 -17.88 14.87
N ARG A 116 2.04 -17.98 15.79
CA ARG A 116 0.98 -17.00 15.96
C ARG A 116 1.50 -15.76 16.70
N LEU A 117 1.11 -14.59 16.21
CA LEU A 117 1.42 -13.29 16.79
C LEU A 117 0.16 -12.70 17.45
N GLY A 118 0.18 -12.56 18.75
CA GLY A 118 -0.98 -12.21 19.57
C GLY A 118 -1.89 -13.40 19.89
N ASP A 119 -3.01 -13.17 20.57
CA ASP A 119 -3.99 -14.22 20.90
C ASP A 119 -4.91 -14.55 19.73
N VAL A 120 -5.55 -15.72 19.78
CA VAL A 120 -6.60 -16.10 18.82
C VAL A 120 -7.72 -15.04 18.87
N GLY A 121 -8.15 -14.55 17.71
CA GLY A 121 -9.16 -13.51 17.60
C GLY A 121 -8.61 -12.08 17.72
N GLN A 122 -7.33 -11.88 18.01
CA GLN A 122 -6.70 -10.55 18.09
C GLN A 122 -5.94 -10.14 16.81
N GLY A 123 -6.04 -10.92 15.75
CA GLY A 123 -5.32 -10.66 14.50
C GLY A 123 -5.61 -9.28 13.91
N TRP A 124 -6.82 -8.75 14.10
CA TRP A 124 -7.15 -7.40 13.65
C TRP A 124 -6.31 -6.33 14.36
N GLN A 125 -6.16 -6.44 15.68
CA GLN A 125 -5.36 -5.49 16.45
C GLN A 125 -3.88 -5.53 16.04
N VAL A 126 -3.34 -6.72 15.80
CA VAL A 126 -1.97 -6.89 15.29
C VAL A 126 -1.83 -6.30 13.89
N SER A 127 -2.82 -6.54 13.00
CA SER A 127 -2.86 -5.95 11.66
C SER A 127 -2.86 -4.42 11.68
N LEU A 128 -3.61 -3.80 12.60
CA LEU A 128 -3.63 -2.34 12.75
C LEU A 128 -2.25 -1.77 13.10
N THR A 129 -1.49 -2.47 13.95
CA THR A 129 -0.11 -2.06 14.27
C THR A 129 0.77 -2.04 13.01
N THR A 130 0.69 -3.08 12.17
CA THR A 130 1.42 -3.15 10.89
C THR A 130 1.00 -2.01 9.97
N LEU A 131 -0.32 -1.84 9.74
CA LEU A 131 -0.86 -0.83 8.82
C LEU A 131 -0.54 0.62 9.24
N MET A 132 -0.50 0.90 10.54
CA MET A 132 -0.14 2.23 11.04
C MET A 132 1.33 2.57 10.77
N ASN A 133 2.23 1.59 10.94
CA ASN A 133 3.66 1.76 10.64
C ASN A 133 3.91 1.86 9.12
N GLU A 134 3.20 1.09 8.30
CA GLU A 134 3.24 1.18 6.84
C GLU A 134 2.86 2.59 6.35
N ARG A 135 1.77 3.16 6.87
CA ARG A 135 1.34 4.53 6.51
C ARG A 135 2.38 5.59 6.86
N ALA A 136 3.07 5.43 7.99
CA ALA A 136 4.14 6.34 8.37
C ALA A 136 5.29 6.32 7.36
N SER A 137 5.64 5.15 6.81
CA SER A 137 6.70 5.01 5.80
C SER A 137 6.27 5.51 4.41
N ILE A 138 5.05 5.21 3.97
CA ILE A 138 4.50 5.69 2.69
C ILE A 138 4.34 7.21 2.71
N GLY A 139 3.84 7.79 3.81
CA GLY A 139 3.66 9.23 3.98
C GLY A 139 4.97 10.03 4.01
N ALA A 140 6.10 9.38 4.30
CA ALA A 140 7.43 10.01 4.31
C ALA A 140 8.03 10.22 2.90
N GLY A 141 7.31 9.92 1.80
CA GLY A 141 7.74 10.23 0.43
C GLY A 141 8.33 9.05 -0.34
N GLY A 142 7.94 7.84 0.00
CA GLY A 142 8.34 6.62 -0.72
C GLY A 142 7.60 6.45 -2.05
N GLY A 143 8.27 6.78 -3.15
CA GLY A 143 7.81 6.49 -4.52
C GLY A 143 7.06 7.63 -5.20
N GLY A 144 7.12 7.63 -6.54
CA GLY A 144 6.41 8.56 -7.40
C GLY A 144 7.26 9.71 -7.95
N THR A 145 6.63 10.53 -8.78
CA THR A 145 7.27 11.66 -9.45
C THR A 145 7.66 12.75 -8.45
N LYS A 146 8.94 13.15 -8.46
CA LYS A 146 9.42 14.27 -7.64
C LYS A 146 9.17 15.59 -8.38
N PHE A 147 8.75 16.63 -7.64
CA PHE A 147 8.60 17.99 -8.16
C PHE A 147 9.87 18.49 -8.85
N SER A 148 11.06 18.22 -8.27
CA SER A 148 12.34 18.58 -8.84
C SER A 148 12.58 18.00 -10.24
N SER A 149 12.11 16.77 -10.50
CA SER A 149 12.25 16.11 -11.81
C SER A 149 11.34 16.77 -12.86
N VAL A 150 10.09 17.06 -12.53
CA VAL A 150 9.18 17.76 -13.46
C VAL A 150 9.68 19.19 -13.74
N LYS A 151 10.18 19.88 -12.73
CA LYS A 151 10.80 21.20 -12.92
C LYS A 151 12.04 21.13 -13.80
N ALA A 152 12.85 20.08 -13.69
CA ALA A 152 14.01 19.87 -14.56
C ALA A 152 13.56 19.62 -16.01
N LEU A 153 12.56 18.76 -16.21
CA LEU A 153 11.96 18.51 -17.53
C LEU A 153 11.46 19.82 -18.18
N ALA A 154 10.71 20.64 -17.45
CA ALA A 154 10.16 21.89 -17.95
C ALA A 154 11.24 22.91 -18.38
N LYS A 155 12.49 22.73 -17.94
CA LYS A 155 13.62 23.56 -18.38
C LYS A 155 14.27 23.08 -19.69
N THR A 156 14.06 21.81 -20.05
CA THR A 156 14.68 21.19 -21.23
C THR A 156 13.73 21.09 -22.41
N VAL A 157 12.44 20.85 -22.16
CA VAL A 157 11.42 20.80 -23.21
C VAL A 157 11.12 22.19 -23.71
N MET A 158 10.90 22.31 -25.05
CA MET A 158 10.62 23.57 -25.71
C MET A 158 9.15 23.64 -26.13
N ILE A 159 8.49 24.77 -25.84
CA ILE A 159 7.15 25.13 -26.33
C ILE A 159 7.29 26.43 -27.11
N ASP A 160 6.89 26.44 -28.38
CA ASP A 160 6.98 27.61 -29.26
C ASP A 160 8.39 28.27 -29.28
N GLY A 161 9.44 27.42 -29.26
CA GLY A 161 10.84 27.87 -29.32
C GLY A 161 11.39 28.43 -28.01
N LYS A 162 10.68 28.30 -26.88
CA LYS A 162 11.10 28.71 -25.55
C LYS A 162 11.05 27.53 -24.57
N PRO A 163 11.89 27.53 -23.53
CA PRO A 163 11.78 26.52 -22.46
C PRO A 163 10.36 26.50 -21.87
N ALA A 164 9.77 25.31 -21.73
CA ALA A 164 8.42 25.12 -21.20
C ALA A 164 8.20 25.79 -19.83
N ILE A 165 9.26 25.94 -19.02
CA ILE A 165 9.19 26.64 -17.73
C ILE A 165 8.80 28.12 -17.86
N GLU A 166 8.91 28.71 -19.05
CA GLU A 166 8.52 30.11 -19.32
C GLU A 166 7.03 30.22 -19.69
N ASP A 167 6.40 29.11 -20.10
CA ASP A 167 4.98 29.06 -20.39
C ASP A 167 4.14 29.30 -19.12
N SER A 168 3.06 30.08 -19.25
CA SER A 168 2.23 30.48 -18.12
C SER A 168 1.43 29.33 -17.51
N HIS A 169 0.96 28.37 -18.33
CA HIS A 169 0.24 27.19 -17.85
C HIS A 169 1.17 26.23 -17.11
N VAL A 170 2.35 25.96 -17.67
CA VAL A 170 3.39 25.15 -17.02
C VAL A 170 3.79 25.75 -15.68
N ARG A 171 4.00 27.08 -15.62
CA ARG A 171 4.33 27.78 -14.36
C ARG A 171 3.22 27.66 -13.32
N ALA A 172 1.96 27.78 -13.73
CA ALA A 172 0.81 27.63 -12.82
C ALA A 172 0.75 26.22 -12.22
N LYS A 173 0.93 25.19 -13.06
CA LYS A 173 1.03 23.80 -12.58
C LYS A 173 2.17 23.58 -11.61
N LEU A 174 3.37 24.04 -11.95
CA LEU A 174 4.55 23.95 -11.07
C LEU A 174 4.32 24.67 -9.73
N ALA A 175 3.71 25.84 -9.74
CA ALA A 175 3.38 26.58 -8.53
C ALA A 175 2.38 25.81 -7.64
N SER A 176 1.33 25.21 -8.23
CA SER A 176 0.35 24.39 -7.51
C SER A 176 1.00 23.20 -6.82
N TRP A 177 1.85 22.45 -7.52
CA TRP A 177 2.54 21.30 -6.91
C TRP A 177 3.56 21.70 -5.84
N TYR A 178 4.24 22.83 -6.03
CA TYR A 178 5.16 23.38 -5.02
C TYR A 178 4.42 23.68 -3.71
N VAL A 179 3.24 24.31 -3.80
CA VAL A 179 2.41 24.61 -2.62
C VAL A 179 1.95 23.33 -1.94
N GLN A 180 1.48 22.31 -2.70
CA GLN A 180 1.09 21.03 -2.16
C GLN A 180 2.28 20.32 -1.49
N GLU A 181 3.47 20.31 -2.10
CA GLU A 181 4.68 19.72 -1.54
C GLU A 181 5.09 20.39 -0.23
N ALA A 182 5.05 21.72 -0.20
CA ALA A 182 5.31 22.49 1.02
C ALA A 182 4.29 22.15 2.13
N GLY A 183 3.01 22.07 1.80
CA GLY A 183 1.94 21.64 2.71
C GLY A 183 2.20 20.26 3.31
N LEU A 184 2.51 19.27 2.48
CA LEU A 184 2.85 17.91 2.93
C LEU A 184 4.09 17.89 3.82
N LYS A 185 5.14 18.63 3.46
CA LYS A 185 6.35 18.74 4.25
C LYS A 185 6.08 19.30 5.65
N TYR A 186 5.32 20.37 5.77
CA TYR A 186 5.00 20.96 7.07
C TYR A 186 4.02 20.09 7.89
N THR A 187 3.12 19.37 7.23
CA THR A 187 2.28 18.36 7.89
C THR A 187 3.13 17.23 8.47
N SER A 188 4.12 16.75 7.72
CA SER A 188 5.09 15.75 8.21
C SER A 188 5.90 16.27 9.41
N TYR A 189 6.34 17.53 9.40
CA TYR A 189 7.03 18.12 10.54
C TYR A 189 6.17 18.19 11.82
N ARG A 190 4.87 18.44 11.67
CA ARG A 190 3.93 18.37 12.81
C ARG A 190 3.88 16.97 13.41
N THR A 191 3.79 15.93 12.56
CA THR A 191 3.82 14.53 12.99
C THR A 191 5.12 14.19 13.70
N LEU A 192 6.28 14.54 13.12
CA LEU A 192 7.58 14.31 13.74
C LEU A 192 7.71 15.01 15.10
N SER A 193 7.22 16.26 15.21
CA SER A 193 7.19 17.00 16.46
C SER A 193 6.27 16.37 17.51
N ALA A 194 5.18 15.73 17.12
CA ALA A 194 4.31 15.00 18.03
C ALA A 194 4.99 13.70 18.50
N LEU A 195 5.58 12.94 17.59
CA LEU A 195 6.35 11.72 17.91
C LEU A 195 7.51 11.99 18.86
N SER A 196 8.27 13.08 18.67
CA SER A 196 9.38 13.45 19.56
C SER A 196 8.93 13.77 21.01
N ARG A 197 7.65 14.02 21.21
CA ARG A 197 7.02 14.23 22.53
C ARG A 197 6.31 12.98 23.07
N GLY A 198 6.54 11.82 22.44
CA GLY A 198 5.96 10.53 22.86
C GLY A 198 4.53 10.26 22.36
N ALA A 199 4.01 11.08 21.45
CA ALA A 199 2.73 10.77 20.80
C ALA A 199 2.88 9.59 19.82
N VAL A 200 1.77 8.94 19.48
CA VAL A 200 1.70 7.95 18.41
C VAL A 200 1.25 8.61 17.10
N PRO A 201 1.59 8.06 15.92
CA PRO A 201 1.09 8.56 14.64
C PRO A 201 -0.44 8.61 14.63
N GLY A 202 -1.01 9.75 14.29
CA GLY A 202 -2.46 9.96 14.26
C GLY A 202 -3.07 9.74 12.86
N PRO A 203 -4.40 9.83 12.76
CA PRO A 203 -5.15 9.66 11.51
C PRO A 203 -4.82 10.74 10.46
N GLU A 204 -4.26 11.89 10.87
CA GLU A 204 -3.79 12.96 9.99
C GLU A 204 -2.69 12.52 9.00
N ASN A 205 -1.98 11.43 9.28
CA ASN A 205 -1.01 10.84 8.34
C ASN A 205 -1.67 10.37 7.03
N SER A 206 -2.99 10.13 7.04
CA SER A 206 -3.76 9.82 5.84
C SER A 206 -3.75 10.95 4.81
N ILE A 207 -3.58 12.22 5.24
CA ILE A 207 -3.48 13.39 4.36
C ILE A 207 -2.26 13.26 3.44
N GLY A 208 -1.13 12.83 4.01
CA GLY A 208 0.12 12.65 3.26
C GLY A 208 -0.04 11.69 2.09
N LYS A 209 -0.68 10.54 2.33
CA LYS A 209 -0.93 9.52 1.31
C LYS A 209 -1.94 10.01 0.27
N LEU A 210 -3.07 10.56 0.68
CA LEU A 210 -4.13 11.03 -0.21
C LEU A 210 -3.63 12.11 -1.18
N VAL A 211 -3.04 13.18 -0.65
CA VAL A 211 -2.56 14.30 -1.47
C VAL A 211 -1.31 13.91 -2.27
N GLY A 212 -0.40 13.15 -1.67
CA GLY A 212 0.86 12.76 -2.31
C GLY A 212 0.67 11.85 -3.52
N ALA A 213 -0.23 10.87 -3.44
CA ALA A 213 -0.50 9.94 -4.54
C ALA A 213 -1.17 10.66 -5.72
N VAL A 214 -2.20 11.48 -5.44
CA VAL A 214 -2.91 12.27 -6.46
C VAL A 214 -1.97 13.26 -7.14
N LYS A 215 -1.17 14.02 -6.36
CA LYS A 215 -0.17 14.96 -6.88
C LYS A 215 0.85 14.24 -7.77
N SER A 216 1.34 13.08 -7.36
CA SER A 216 2.34 12.33 -8.11
C SER A 216 1.79 11.82 -9.45
N GLN A 217 0.53 11.38 -9.47
CA GLN A 217 -0.14 10.99 -10.73
C GLN A 217 -0.33 12.17 -11.67
N ASP A 218 -0.80 13.33 -11.16
CA ASP A 218 -0.98 14.55 -11.96
C ASP A 218 0.38 15.02 -12.55
N MET A 219 1.45 14.98 -11.75
CA MET A 219 2.80 15.31 -12.21
C MET A 219 3.33 14.34 -13.28
N ALA A 220 3.09 13.03 -13.11
CA ALA A 220 3.53 12.03 -14.09
C ALA A 220 2.78 12.19 -15.42
N SER A 221 1.44 12.35 -15.37
CA SER A 221 0.62 12.61 -16.55
C SER A 221 1.07 13.87 -17.31
N PHE A 222 1.25 14.96 -16.58
CA PHE A 222 1.71 16.22 -17.17
C PHE A 222 3.10 16.13 -17.79
N ALA A 223 4.01 15.37 -17.17
CA ALA A 223 5.34 15.14 -17.73
C ALA A 223 5.27 14.34 -19.03
N MET A 224 4.38 13.35 -19.12
CA MET A 224 4.12 12.60 -20.35
C MET A 224 3.55 13.52 -21.46
N ASP A 225 2.62 14.42 -21.11
CA ASP A 225 2.06 15.40 -22.05
C ASP A 225 3.14 16.36 -22.57
N LEU A 226 4.05 16.83 -21.70
CA LEU A 226 5.17 17.70 -22.10
C LEU A 226 6.18 16.98 -23.00
N LEU A 227 6.37 15.67 -22.82
CA LEU A 227 7.29 14.88 -23.62
C LEU A 227 6.73 14.52 -24.99
N GLU A 228 5.42 14.66 -25.20
CA GLU A 228 4.74 14.32 -26.46
C GLU A 228 5.15 12.94 -27.00
N GLN A 229 5.71 12.87 -28.21
CA GLN A 229 6.15 11.61 -28.81
C GLN A 229 7.32 10.96 -28.08
N GLU A 230 8.20 11.74 -27.47
CA GLU A 230 9.30 11.20 -26.65
C GLU A 230 8.79 10.46 -25.42
N GLY A 231 7.62 10.86 -24.91
CA GLY A 231 6.95 10.21 -23.78
C GLY A 231 6.55 8.75 -24.02
N VAL A 232 6.41 8.30 -25.28
CA VAL A 232 6.05 6.90 -25.59
C VAL A 232 7.25 6.00 -25.86
N VAL A 233 8.46 6.57 -26.01
CA VAL A 233 9.69 5.82 -26.28
C VAL A 233 10.23 5.23 -24.98
N ARG A 234 10.28 3.89 -24.87
CA ARG A 234 10.78 3.16 -23.68
C ARG A 234 12.23 2.65 -23.82
N ASP A 235 13.02 3.27 -24.66
CA ASP A 235 14.44 2.88 -24.80
C ASP A 235 15.25 3.38 -23.60
N ARG A 236 15.52 2.49 -22.64
CA ARG A 236 16.29 2.78 -21.42
C ARG A 236 17.81 2.92 -21.67
N GLU A 237 18.30 2.53 -22.85
CA GLU A 237 19.75 2.50 -23.16
C GLU A 237 20.25 3.81 -23.79
N LYS A 238 19.38 4.64 -24.31
CA LYS A 238 19.74 5.93 -24.91
C LYS A 238 19.08 7.05 -24.11
N ASP A 239 19.56 8.26 -24.15
CA ASP A 239 19.15 9.52 -23.52
C ASP A 239 17.69 9.64 -22.96
N ALA A 240 16.88 8.59 -23.17
CA ALA A 240 15.53 8.41 -22.68
C ALA A 240 15.41 7.99 -21.19
N ALA A 241 16.53 7.80 -20.47
CA ALA A 241 16.46 7.38 -19.05
C ALA A 241 15.68 8.36 -18.18
N PHE A 242 15.72 9.66 -18.53
CA PHE A 242 14.95 10.68 -17.83
C PHE A 242 13.45 10.63 -18.17
N ALA A 243 13.09 10.37 -19.44
CA ALA A 243 11.72 10.15 -19.87
C ALA A 243 11.15 8.85 -19.30
N ALA A 244 11.94 7.76 -19.23
CA ALA A 244 11.55 6.49 -18.63
C ALA A 244 11.09 6.64 -17.19
N LEU A 245 11.67 7.55 -16.40
CA LEU A 245 11.23 7.84 -15.03
C LEU A 245 9.75 8.25 -14.97
N PHE A 246 9.30 9.09 -15.89
CA PHE A 246 7.91 9.56 -15.92
C PHE A 246 6.96 8.48 -16.43
N GLN A 247 7.39 7.69 -17.44
CA GLN A 247 6.63 6.55 -17.95
C GLN A 247 6.42 5.48 -16.89
N ASP A 248 7.49 5.07 -16.19
CA ASP A 248 7.42 4.08 -15.12
C ASP A 248 6.50 4.56 -13.99
N THR A 249 6.61 5.85 -13.62
CA THR A 249 5.71 6.43 -12.61
C THR A 249 4.28 6.50 -13.12
N TYR A 250 4.03 6.94 -14.35
CA TYR A 250 2.69 7.01 -14.94
C TYR A 250 1.97 5.66 -14.89
N MET A 251 2.68 4.56 -15.18
CA MET A 251 2.13 3.22 -15.14
C MET A 251 1.97 2.65 -13.71
N ALA A 252 2.83 3.02 -12.78
CA ALA A 252 2.84 2.46 -11.43
C ALA A 252 1.95 3.24 -10.43
N ILE A 253 1.85 4.57 -10.58
CA ILE A 253 1.24 5.44 -9.58
C ILE A 253 -0.26 5.20 -9.34
N PRO A 254 -1.08 4.74 -10.30
CA PRO A 254 -2.47 4.36 -10.03
C PRO A 254 -2.57 3.28 -8.94
N GLY A 255 -1.60 2.36 -8.88
CA GLY A 255 -1.50 1.36 -7.81
C GLY A 255 -1.32 1.99 -6.42
N LEU A 256 -0.55 3.08 -6.31
CA LEU A 256 -0.35 3.79 -5.05
C LEU A 256 -1.64 4.47 -4.56
N ARG A 257 -2.56 4.85 -5.44
CA ARG A 257 -3.87 5.39 -5.05
C ARG A 257 -4.80 4.35 -4.41
N ILE A 258 -4.49 3.08 -4.62
CA ILE A 258 -5.25 1.92 -4.11
C ILE A 258 -4.55 1.29 -2.90
N ALA A 259 -3.25 1.05 -3.00
CA ALA A 259 -2.42 0.42 -1.97
C ALA A 259 -2.34 1.26 -0.68
N GLY A 260 -2.17 0.62 0.47
CA GLY A 260 -2.09 1.29 1.78
C GLY A 260 -3.38 2.00 2.20
N GLY A 261 -4.50 1.60 1.63
CA GLY A 261 -5.82 2.21 1.72
C GLY A 261 -6.12 3.11 0.51
N THR A 262 -7.31 2.93 -0.09
CA THR A 262 -7.74 3.73 -1.26
C THR A 262 -7.90 5.21 -0.90
N ASP A 263 -8.00 6.07 -1.91
CA ASP A 263 -8.28 7.50 -1.72
C ASP A 263 -9.57 7.70 -0.92
N GLU A 264 -10.61 6.89 -1.17
CA GLU A 264 -11.88 6.92 -0.46
C GLU A 264 -11.72 6.51 1.00
N ILE A 265 -10.95 5.45 1.29
CA ILE A 265 -10.65 5.05 2.67
C ILE A 265 -9.87 6.15 3.40
N MET A 266 -8.89 6.79 2.74
CA MET A 266 -8.17 7.91 3.33
C MET A 266 -9.09 9.11 3.61
N ALA A 267 -9.99 9.43 2.66
CA ALA A 267 -10.98 10.49 2.83
C ALA A 267 -11.93 10.20 4.01
N ASN A 268 -12.43 8.96 4.14
CA ASN A 268 -13.27 8.55 5.26
C ASN A 268 -12.54 8.65 6.60
N ILE A 269 -11.28 8.20 6.68
CA ILE A 269 -10.48 8.33 7.90
C ILE A 269 -10.30 9.80 8.29
N ILE A 270 -10.04 10.68 7.34
CA ILE A 270 -9.90 12.12 7.58
C ILE A 270 -11.23 12.69 8.04
N ALA A 271 -12.32 12.40 7.35
CA ALA A 271 -13.66 12.88 7.68
C ALA A 271 -14.08 12.47 9.09
N GLU A 272 -13.98 11.19 9.42
CA GLU A 272 -14.47 10.64 10.68
C GLU A 272 -13.54 10.95 11.86
N ARG A 273 -12.22 10.83 11.68
CA ARG A 273 -11.27 10.83 12.80
C ARG A 273 -10.49 12.14 12.95
N VAL A 274 -10.37 12.95 11.89
CA VAL A 274 -9.71 14.26 11.95
C VAL A 274 -10.74 15.37 12.08
N LEU A 275 -11.80 15.32 11.26
CA LEU A 275 -12.85 16.34 11.23
C LEU A 275 -14.02 16.04 12.19
N GLY A 276 -14.12 14.81 12.72
CA GLY A 276 -15.19 14.42 13.64
C GLY A 276 -16.56 14.28 13.01
N LEU A 277 -16.63 14.05 11.68
CA LEU A 277 -17.88 13.82 10.99
C LEU A 277 -18.50 12.46 11.39
N PRO A 278 -19.84 12.30 11.34
CA PRO A 278 -20.49 11.05 11.69
C PRO A 278 -20.10 9.93 10.71
N GLN A 279 -20.00 8.70 11.24
CA GLN A 279 -19.79 7.51 10.42
C GLN A 279 -21.06 7.17 9.64
N GLU A 280 -20.88 6.62 8.43
CA GLU A 280 -22.00 6.04 7.69
C GLU A 280 -22.61 4.83 8.42
N PRO A 281 -23.93 4.62 8.28
CA PRO A 281 -24.57 3.41 8.78
C PRO A 281 -23.95 2.16 8.17
N ARG A 282 -23.62 1.19 9.02
CA ARG A 282 -22.97 -0.05 8.58
C ARG A 282 -23.81 -1.25 8.94
N MET A 283 -24.30 -1.96 7.92
CA MET A 283 -25.12 -3.16 8.07
C MET A 283 -24.35 -4.38 8.56
N ASP A 284 -23.03 -4.36 8.41
CA ASP A 284 -22.11 -5.44 8.78
C ASP A 284 -21.54 -5.30 10.19
N LYS A 285 -21.97 -4.29 10.95
CA LYS A 285 -21.41 -3.99 12.27
C LYS A 285 -22.09 -4.81 13.36
N GLY A 286 -21.27 -5.59 14.09
CA GLY A 286 -21.73 -6.28 15.30
C GLY A 286 -22.44 -7.60 15.06
N ILE A 287 -22.62 -8.04 13.81
CA ILE A 287 -23.18 -9.36 13.46
C ILE A 287 -22.05 -10.38 13.20
N PRO A 288 -22.33 -11.69 13.35
CA PRO A 288 -21.39 -12.75 12.95
C PRO A 288 -20.93 -12.61 11.50
N PHE A 289 -19.68 -12.99 11.23
CA PHE A 289 -19.16 -12.89 9.84
C PHE A 289 -19.96 -13.74 8.85
N THR A 290 -20.48 -14.88 9.31
CA THR A 290 -21.35 -15.76 8.51
C THR A 290 -22.66 -15.10 8.07
N GLU A 291 -23.10 -14.05 8.73
CA GLU A 291 -24.33 -13.31 8.45
C GLU A 291 -24.09 -12.01 7.68
N VAL A 292 -22.82 -11.66 7.45
CA VAL A 292 -22.46 -10.46 6.67
C VAL A 292 -22.90 -10.66 5.22
N PRO A 293 -23.71 -9.75 4.64
CA PRO A 293 -24.15 -9.87 3.25
C PRO A 293 -22.93 -9.95 2.31
N THR A 294 -22.89 -11.00 1.51
CA THR A 294 -21.96 -11.09 0.38
C THR A 294 -22.72 -10.53 -0.82
N GLY A 295 -22.26 -9.43 -1.38
CA GLY A 295 -22.91 -8.85 -2.55
C GLY A 295 -23.24 -9.92 -3.59
N SER A 296 -24.48 -9.92 -4.03
CA SER A 296 -24.98 -10.77 -5.13
C SER A 296 -24.63 -10.13 -6.47
#